data_5fa2e7b32eee607246ef732c2a2d87ac
#
_entry.id   5fa2e7b32eee607246ef732c2a2d87ac
#
_cell.length_a   1.000
_cell.length_b   1.000
_cell.length_c   1.000
_cell.angle_alpha   90.00
_cell.angle_beta   90.00
_cell.angle_gamma   90.00
#
_symmetry.space_group_name_H-M   'P 1'
#
loop_
_entity.id
_entity.type
_entity.pdbx_description
1 polymer ?
#
loop_
_entity_poly.entity_id
_entity_poly.type
_entity_poly.pdbx_seq_one_letter_code
_entity_poly.pdbx_strand_id
1 'polypeptide(L)'
;DCEVQAGVKGYWFKMDENGELAGGVAKFVQGCKDVLIERLGLTANTLVVVAAGASATKLTGVLIKTFGANVEGHMDKERYEFCWIVDFPMYEIGDESGELEFCHNPFSMPGGGAATLDKAIRGEIDPLTITAQQYDLVCNGIELSSGAVRNHDPEIMIKAFQLVRLGEDDVKKKFPAMYNAFCYGAP
;
A
#
# COMPACT_ATOMS: atom_id res chain seq x y z
N ASP A 1 4.85 -21.34 -8.51
CA ASP A 1 5.95 -20.38 -8.31
C ASP A 1 5.48 -19.09 -7.64
N CYS A 2 4.40 -18.42 -8.12
CA CYS A 2 3.88 -17.18 -7.53
C CYS A 2 3.42 -17.35 -6.08
N GLU A 3 2.77 -18.45 -5.74
CA GLU A 3 2.35 -18.78 -4.37
C GLU A 3 3.56 -18.94 -3.43
N VAL A 4 4.63 -19.54 -3.91
CA VAL A 4 5.87 -19.72 -3.14
C VAL A 4 6.54 -18.37 -2.90
N GLN A 5 6.62 -17.52 -3.92
CA GLN A 5 7.21 -16.18 -3.79
C GLN A 5 6.40 -15.28 -2.86
N ALA A 6 5.08 -15.38 -2.92
CA ALA A 6 4.20 -14.57 -2.07
C ALA A 6 4.00 -15.14 -0.66
N GLY A 7 4.27 -16.44 -0.45
CA GLY A 7 3.95 -17.14 0.79
C GLY A 7 2.43 -17.26 1.04
N VAL A 8 1.63 -17.18 -0.02
CA VAL A 8 0.16 -17.14 0.05
C VAL A 8 -0.43 -18.06 -1.01
N LYS A 9 -1.48 -18.79 -0.64
CA LYS A 9 -2.18 -19.66 -1.57
C LYS A 9 -3.13 -18.87 -2.47
N GLY A 10 -3.07 -19.17 -3.78
CA GLY A 10 -3.98 -18.64 -4.78
C GLY A 10 -5.06 -19.64 -5.16
N TYR A 11 -6.15 -19.12 -5.66
CA TYR A 11 -7.26 -19.88 -6.20
C TYR A 11 -7.54 -19.39 -7.61
N TRP A 12 -8.25 -20.21 -8.41
CA TRP A 12 -8.57 -19.83 -9.78
C TRP A 12 -9.87 -20.46 -10.26
N PHE A 13 -10.51 -19.83 -11.20
CA PHE A 13 -11.55 -20.38 -12.06
C PHE A 13 -11.45 -19.75 -13.44
N LYS A 14 -12.09 -20.35 -14.41
CA LYS A 14 -12.17 -19.77 -15.75
C LYS A 14 -13.62 -19.71 -16.23
N MET A 15 -13.90 -18.78 -17.11
CA MET A 15 -15.06 -18.82 -17.96
C MET A 15 -14.67 -19.52 -19.25
N ASP A 16 -15.33 -20.61 -19.59
CA ASP A 16 -15.05 -21.36 -20.80
C ASP A 16 -15.62 -20.71 -22.07
N GLU A 17 -15.48 -21.34 -23.20
CA GLU A 17 -15.98 -20.85 -24.48
C GLU A 17 -17.52 -20.74 -24.56
N ASN A 18 -18.22 -21.52 -23.75
CA ASN A 18 -19.69 -21.53 -23.66
C ASN A 18 -20.22 -20.55 -22.61
N GLY A 19 -19.35 -19.82 -21.95
CA GLY A 19 -19.70 -18.88 -20.86
C GLY A 19 -20.00 -19.58 -19.53
N GLU A 20 -19.57 -20.83 -19.33
CA GLU A 20 -19.75 -21.52 -18.07
C GLU A 20 -18.49 -21.43 -17.20
N LEU A 21 -18.69 -21.36 -15.85
CA LEU A 21 -17.59 -21.33 -14.89
C LEU A 21 -17.04 -22.74 -14.67
N ALA A 22 -15.74 -22.93 -14.86
CA ALA A 22 -15.07 -24.21 -14.76
C ALA A 22 -13.72 -24.12 -14.03
N GLY A 23 -13.26 -25.25 -13.49
CA GLY A 23 -11.97 -25.41 -12.85
C GLY A 23 -11.90 -24.84 -11.44
N GLY A 24 -10.81 -25.13 -10.73
CA GLY A 24 -10.46 -24.59 -9.42
C GLY A 24 -11.62 -24.43 -8.44
N VAL A 25 -11.91 -23.18 -8.11
CA VAL A 25 -12.96 -22.80 -7.15
C VAL A 25 -14.31 -22.48 -7.81
N ALA A 26 -14.49 -22.76 -9.10
CA ALA A 26 -15.72 -22.45 -9.85
C ALA A 26 -17.01 -22.87 -9.12
N LYS A 27 -17.04 -24.07 -8.53
CA LYS A 27 -18.20 -24.57 -7.78
C LYS A 27 -18.66 -23.70 -6.62
N PHE A 28 -17.75 -22.95 -6.02
CA PHE A 28 -18.05 -22.07 -4.89
C PHE A 28 -18.55 -20.68 -5.32
N VAL A 29 -18.26 -20.28 -6.54
CA VAL A 29 -18.64 -18.97 -7.09
C VAL A 29 -19.78 -19.08 -8.11
N GLN A 30 -20.29 -20.27 -8.41
CA GLN A 30 -21.36 -20.49 -9.37
C GLN A 30 -22.63 -19.70 -9.02
N GLY A 31 -22.96 -19.58 -7.72
CA GLY A 31 -24.15 -18.86 -7.26
C GLY A 31 -24.11 -17.36 -7.47
N CYS A 32 -22.93 -16.78 -7.77
CA CYS A 32 -22.76 -15.36 -8.06
C CYS A 32 -22.19 -15.10 -9.47
N LYS A 33 -22.35 -16.05 -10.40
CA LYS A 33 -21.85 -15.98 -11.77
C LYS A 33 -22.21 -14.66 -12.46
N ASP A 34 -23.47 -14.26 -12.44
CA ASP A 34 -23.94 -13.05 -13.13
C ASP A 34 -23.30 -11.78 -12.55
N VAL A 35 -23.17 -11.72 -11.23
CA VAL A 35 -22.50 -10.61 -10.54
C VAL A 35 -21.02 -10.54 -10.91
N LEU A 36 -20.35 -11.70 -11.02
CA LEU A 36 -18.95 -11.76 -11.44
C LEU A 36 -18.79 -11.30 -12.89
N ILE A 37 -19.69 -11.74 -13.79
CA ILE A 37 -19.69 -11.29 -15.19
C ILE A 37 -19.83 -9.77 -15.26
N GLU A 38 -20.82 -9.22 -14.57
CA GLU A 38 -21.09 -7.78 -14.58
C GLU A 38 -19.93 -6.96 -14.00
N ARG A 39 -19.44 -7.34 -12.81
CA ARG A 39 -18.42 -6.55 -12.09
C ARG A 39 -17.02 -6.68 -12.64
N LEU A 40 -16.65 -7.84 -13.16
CA LEU A 40 -15.31 -8.13 -13.68
C LEU A 40 -15.23 -8.04 -15.22
N GLY A 41 -16.36 -7.83 -15.90
CA GLY A 41 -16.41 -7.81 -17.36
C GLY A 41 -15.96 -9.14 -17.98
N LEU A 42 -16.34 -10.27 -17.35
CA LEU A 42 -15.88 -11.59 -17.80
C LEU A 42 -16.45 -11.93 -19.18
N THR A 43 -15.56 -12.38 -20.04
CA THR A 43 -15.89 -12.89 -21.37
C THR A 43 -15.46 -14.35 -21.51
N ALA A 44 -15.88 -15.01 -22.56
CA ALA A 44 -15.45 -16.38 -22.85
C ALA A 44 -13.91 -16.48 -22.87
N ASN A 45 -13.39 -17.60 -22.40
CA ASN A 45 -11.94 -17.87 -22.27
C ASN A 45 -11.19 -16.98 -21.30
N THR A 46 -11.87 -16.34 -20.34
CA THR A 46 -11.21 -15.52 -19.30
C THR A 46 -10.80 -16.40 -18.12
N LEU A 47 -9.54 -16.30 -17.70
CA LEU A 47 -9.00 -16.87 -16.47
C LEU A 47 -9.09 -15.83 -15.34
N VAL A 48 -9.65 -16.20 -14.22
CA VAL A 48 -9.70 -15.38 -13.00
C VAL A 48 -8.86 -16.03 -11.92
N VAL A 49 -7.94 -15.26 -11.36
CA VAL A 49 -7.15 -15.68 -10.18
C VAL A 49 -7.65 -14.92 -8.97
N VAL A 50 -7.85 -15.64 -7.89
CA VAL A 50 -8.40 -15.13 -6.63
C VAL A 50 -7.34 -15.28 -5.54
N ALA A 51 -7.02 -14.20 -4.88
CA ALA A 51 -6.21 -14.17 -3.68
C ALA A 51 -7.11 -13.78 -2.49
N ALA A 52 -6.94 -14.42 -1.36
CA ALA A 52 -7.72 -14.17 -0.16
C ALA A 52 -6.83 -14.19 1.09
N GLY A 53 -7.20 -13.39 2.09
CA GLY A 53 -6.47 -13.27 3.36
C GLY A 53 -5.61 -11.99 3.46
N ALA A 54 -4.96 -11.80 4.59
CA ALA A 54 -4.19 -10.58 4.89
C ALA A 54 -3.08 -10.28 3.88
N SER A 55 -2.47 -11.31 3.31
CA SER A 55 -1.40 -11.16 2.31
C SER A 55 -1.87 -11.29 0.85
N ALA A 56 -3.17 -11.16 0.58
CA ALA A 56 -3.72 -11.27 -0.78
C ALA A 56 -3.09 -10.27 -1.76
N THR A 57 -2.85 -9.04 -1.31
CA THR A 57 -2.20 -7.99 -2.10
C THR A 57 -0.81 -8.39 -2.58
N LYS A 58 -0.02 -9.08 -1.74
CA LYS A 58 1.31 -9.56 -2.09
C LYS A 58 1.26 -10.57 -3.23
N LEU A 59 0.35 -11.54 -3.16
CA LEU A 59 0.16 -12.51 -4.24
C LEU A 59 -0.31 -11.84 -5.53
N THR A 60 -1.24 -10.89 -5.44
CA THR A 60 -1.73 -10.15 -6.60
C THR A 60 -0.59 -9.38 -7.28
N GLY A 61 0.28 -8.71 -6.52
CA GLY A 61 1.44 -8.02 -7.06
C GLY A 61 2.41 -8.96 -7.80
N VAL A 62 2.71 -10.13 -7.22
CA VAL A 62 3.55 -11.15 -7.88
C VAL A 62 2.90 -11.65 -9.18
N LEU A 63 1.59 -11.91 -9.16
CA LEU A 63 0.85 -12.38 -10.33
C LEU A 63 0.86 -11.34 -11.46
N ILE A 64 0.55 -10.08 -11.17
CA ILE A 64 0.56 -8.99 -12.16
C ILE A 64 1.93 -8.89 -12.83
N LYS A 65 3.01 -8.87 -12.07
CA LYS A 65 4.38 -8.81 -12.60
C LYS A 65 4.71 -10.04 -13.45
N THR A 66 4.35 -11.23 -12.97
CA THR A 66 4.65 -12.49 -13.68
C THR A 66 3.88 -12.60 -14.98
N PHE A 67 2.58 -12.32 -14.98
CA PHE A 67 1.77 -12.37 -16.19
C PHE A 67 2.15 -11.24 -17.17
N GLY A 68 2.33 -10.01 -16.67
CA GLY A 68 2.77 -8.89 -17.51
C GLY A 68 4.08 -9.16 -18.23
N ALA A 69 5.04 -9.82 -17.57
CA ALA A 69 6.33 -10.12 -18.16
C ALA A 69 6.32 -11.31 -19.14
N ASN A 70 5.40 -12.28 -18.98
CA ASN A 70 5.44 -13.57 -19.69
C ASN A 70 4.33 -13.76 -20.73
N VAL A 71 3.29 -12.94 -20.73
CA VAL A 71 2.22 -13.03 -21.72
C VAL A 71 2.56 -12.15 -22.91
N GLU A 72 2.76 -12.77 -24.08
CA GLU A 72 3.09 -12.06 -25.31
C GLU A 72 2.04 -11.02 -25.68
N GLY A 73 2.48 -9.82 -26.06
CA GLY A 73 1.62 -8.70 -26.43
C GLY A 73 1.00 -7.92 -25.28
N HIS A 74 1.25 -8.31 -23.99
CA HIS A 74 0.75 -7.56 -22.83
C HIS A 74 1.60 -6.35 -22.46
N MET A 75 2.87 -6.34 -22.85
CA MET A 75 3.79 -5.22 -22.61
C MET A 75 4.24 -4.61 -23.93
N ASP A 76 3.93 -3.35 -24.13
CA ASP A 76 4.50 -2.54 -25.19
C ASP A 76 5.75 -1.85 -24.63
N LYS A 77 6.93 -2.25 -25.10
CA LYS A 77 8.22 -1.75 -24.62
C LYS A 77 8.54 -0.31 -25.07
N GLU A 78 7.81 0.17 -26.08
CA GLU A 78 7.97 1.54 -26.60
C GLU A 78 7.00 2.53 -25.93
N ARG A 79 6.12 2.04 -25.06
CA ARG A 79 5.14 2.85 -24.36
C ARG A 79 5.56 3.11 -22.91
N TYR A 80 5.51 4.38 -22.49
CA TYR A 80 5.83 4.82 -21.14
C TYR A 80 4.56 5.33 -20.46
N GLU A 81 4.09 4.60 -19.46
CA GLU A 81 2.91 4.94 -18.65
C GLU A 81 3.35 5.39 -17.27
N PHE A 82 2.91 6.59 -16.88
CA PHE A 82 3.25 7.20 -15.60
C PHE A 82 2.05 7.18 -14.66
N CYS A 83 2.33 6.97 -13.38
CA CYS A 83 1.34 7.15 -12.33
C CYS A 83 2.01 7.72 -11.06
N TRP A 84 1.18 8.37 -10.23
CA TRP A 84 1.55 8.76 -8.89
C TRP A 84 1.00 7.74 -7.90
N ILE A 85 1.85 7.27 -6.99
CA ILE A 85 1.42 6.55 -5.80
C ILE A 85 1.40 7.59 -4.68
N VAL A 86 0.29 7.69 -3.98
CA VAL A 86 0.04 8.68 -2.91
C VAL A 86 -0.62 8.04 -1.71
N ASP A 87 -0.81 8.81 -0.65
CA ASP A 87 -1.49 8.35 0.57
C ASP A 87 -0.86 7.12 1.22
N PHE A 88 0.46 7.13 1.33
CA PHE A 88 1.19 6.08 2.03
C PHE A 88 0.74 5.95 3.48
N PRO A 89 0.69 4.74 4.05
CA PRO A 89 0.49 4.59 5.48
C PRO A 89 1.62 5.28 6.25
N MET A 90 1.29 6.02 7.30
CA MET A 90 2.29 6.68 8.15
C MET A 90 2.90 5.71 9.15
N TYR A 91 2.08 4.79 9.66
CA TYR A 91 2.44 3.82 10.69
C TYR A 91 2.12 2.40 10.25
N GLU A 92 2.87 1.45 10.80
CA GLU A 92 2.64 0.02 10.66
C GLU A 92 2.94 -0.70 11.98
N ILE A 93 2.57 -1.95 12.07
CA ILE A 93 3.03 -2.81 13.16
C ILE A 93 4.31 -3.49 12.70
N GLY A 94 5.40 -3.25 13.39
CA GLY A 94 6.69 -3.85 13.08
C GLY A 94 6.63 -5.38 13.15
N ASP A 95 7.13 -6.04 12.11
CA ASP A 95 7.10 -7.51 12.00
C ASP A 95 7.86 -8.20 13.15
N GLU A 96 8.94 -7.60 13.63
CA GLU A 96 9.79 -8.16 14.69
C GLU A 96 9.37 -7.65 16.08
N SER A 97 9.06 -6.36 16.19
CA SER A 97 8.74 -5.73 17.47
C SER A 97 7.31 -5.98 17.92
N GLY A 98 6.38 -6.16 16.99
CA GLY A 98 4.94 -6.19 17.25
C GLY A 98 4.38 -4.84 17.72
N GLU A 99 5.16 -3.76 17.67
CA GLU A 99 4.80 -2.43 18.13
C GLU A 99 4.52 -1.48 16.96
N LEU A 100 3.88 -0.35 17.26
CA LEU A 100 3.63 0.70 16.28
C LEU A 100 4.94 1.37 15.90
N GLU A 101 5.24 1.40 14.61
CA GLU A 101 6.44 1.99 14.01
C GLU A 101 6.06 2.89 12.83
N PHE A 102 7.00 3.76 12.41
CA PHE A 102 6.83 4.48 11.15
C PHE A 102 7.02 3.53 9.96
N CYS A 103 6.08 3.54 9.02
CA CYS A 103 6.12 2.66 7.86
C CYS A 103 7.30 2.96 6.93
N HIS A 104 7.55 4.25 6.60
CA HIS A 104 8.61 4.66 5.67
C HIS A 104 9.42 5.83 6.24
N ASN A 105 8.99 7.07 5.96
CA ASN A 105 9.70 8.27 6.33
C ASN A 105 9.01 8.98 7.51
N PRO A 106 9.63 9.00 8.71
CA PRO A 106 9.04 9.60 9.90
C PRO A 106 8.87 11.12 9.81
N PHE A 107 9.52 11.77 8.84
CA PHE A 107 9.51 13.21 8.65
C PHE A 107 8.53 13.68 7.59
N SER A 108 7.62 12.83 7.19
CA SER A 108 6.51 13.21 6.31
C SER A 108 5.38 13.84 7.10
N MET A 109 4.68 14.80 6.48
CA MET A 109 3.50 15.42 7.09
C MET A 109 2.38 14.38 7.19
N PRO A 110 1.78 14.19 8.37
CA PRO A 110 0.61 13.32 8.51
C PRO A 110 -0.60 13.89 7.80
N GLY A 111 -1.39 13.02 7.20
CA GLY A 111 -2.68 13.38 6.63
C GLY A 111 -3.60 13.97 7.69
N GLY A 112 -4.15 15.16 7.42
CA GLY A 112 -4.95 15.92 8.38
C GLY A 112 -4.15 16.61 9.50
N GLY A 113 -2.82 16.56 9.47
CA GLY A 113 -1.93 17.32 10.36
C GLY A 113 -2.11 17.02 11.85
N ALA A 114 -1.90 18.05 12.68
CA ALA A 114 -1.98 17.95 14.15
C ALA A 114 -3.31 17.38 14.65
N ALA A 115 -4.43 17.77 14.02
CA ALA A 115 -5.77 17.36 14.49
C ALA A 115 -5.97 15.83 14.41
N THR A 116 -5.41 15.19 13.39
CA THR A 116 -5.48 13.71 13.24
C THR A 116 -4.60 13.02 14.28
N LEU A 117 -3.39 13.53 14.52
CA LEU A 117 -2.50 13.02 15.56
C LEU A 117 -3.12 13.16 16.96
N ASP A 118 -3.75 14.31 17.26
CA ASP A 118 -4.40 14.53 18.54
C ASP A 118 -5.54 13.52 18.80
N LYS A 119 -6.31 13.18 17.76
CA LYS A 119 -7.33 12.12 17.86
C LYS A 119 -6.72 10.75 18.14
N ALA A 120 -5.63 10.42 17.44
CA ALA A 120 -4.94 9.15 17.66
C ALA A 120 -4.32 9.06 19.07
N ILE A 121 -3.69 10.13 19.55
CA ILE A 121 -3.13 10.21 20.91
C ILE A 121 -4.22 10.03 21.98
N ARG A 122 -5.42 10.57 21.74
CA ARG A 122 -6.58 10.37 22.63
C ARG A 122 -7.28 9.02 22.48
N GLY A 123 -6.84 8.18 21.53
CA GLY A 123 -7.45 6.88 21.24
C GLY A 123 -8.80 6.97 20.52
N GLU A 124 -9.11 8.09 19.88
CA GLU A 124 -10.36 8.30 19.11
C GLU A 124 -10.30 7.66 17.72
N ILE A 125 -9.11 7.48 17.17
CA ILE A 125 -8.87 6.80 15.90
C ILE A 125 -7.67 5.85 16.03
N ASP A 126 -7.65 4.82 15.19
CA ASP A 126 -6.51 3.91 15.07
C ASP A 126 -5.35 4.61 14.35
N PRO A 127 -4.13 4.69 14.94
CA PRO A 127 -2.95 5.25 14.27
C PRO A 127 -2.65 4.61 12.91
N LEU A 128 -2.97 3.34 12.69
CA LEU A 128 -2.78 2.64 11.43
C LEU A 128 -3.64 3.19 10.27
N THR A 129 -4.65 4.02 10.58
CA THR A 129 -5.47 4.69 9.56
C THR A 129 -4.89 6.01 9.09
N ILE A 130 -3.82 6.50 9.73
CA ILE A 130 -3.18 7.76 9.37
C ILE A 130 -2.31 7.58 8.14
N THR A 131 -2.54 8.42 7.13
CA THR A 131 -1.70 8.48 5.94
C THR A 131 -0.57 9.50 6.11
N ALA A 132 0.51 9.31 5.36
CA ALA A 132 1.58 10.29 5.21
C ALA A 132 1.47 10.97 3.85
N GLN A 133 1.74 12.27 3.79
CA GLN A 133 1.80 13.02 2.53
C GLN A 133 3.11 12.69 1.78
N GLN A 134 3.22 11.45 1.38
CA GLN A 134 4.31 10.92 0.56
C GLN A 134 3.80 10.64 -0.84
N TYR A 135 4.70 10.63 -1.80
CA TYR A 135 4.37 10.36 -3.19
C TYR A 135 5.56 9.74 -3.93
N ASP A 136 5.26 8.79 -4.81
CA ASP A 136 6.21 8.22 -5.74
C ASP A 136 5.74 8.45 -7.17
N LEU A 137 6.64 8.87 -8.04
CA LEU A 137 6.43 8.84 -9.48
C LEU A 137 6.89 7.50 -10.02
N VAL A 138 5.98 6.75 -10.59
CA VAL A 138 6.22 5.42 -11.13
C VAL A 138 6.02 5.43 -12.65
N CYS A 139 6.91 4.78 -13.38
CA CYS A 139 6.79 4.52 -14.80
C CYS A 139 6.91 3.03 -15.08
N ASN A 140 5.91 2.44 -15.73
CA ASN A 140 5.87 1.02 -16.07
C ASN A 140 6.20 0.09 -14.87
N GLY A 141 5.74 0.45 -13.68
CA GLY A 141 5.97 -0.32 -12.47
C GLY A 141 7.35 -0.12 -11.81
N ILE A 142 8.13 0.85 -12.29
CA ILE A 142 9.44 1.22 -11.72
C ILE A 142 9.32 2.60 -11.09
N GLU A 143 9.68 2.71 -9.81
CA GLU A 143 9.79 3.98 -9.12
C GLU A 143 10.95 4.80 -9.71
N LEU A 144 10.62 5.98 -10.25
CA LEU A 144 11.60 6.91 -10.80
C LEU A 144 12.04 7.96 -9.79
N SER A 145 11.14 8.37 -8.93
CA SER A 145 11.37 9.41 -7.94
C SER A 145 10.39 9.26 -6.80
N SER A 146 10.84 9.58 -5.59
CA SER A 146 10.00 9.65 -4.40
C SER A 146 10.14 11.00 -3.70
N GLY A 147 9.14 11.35 -2.92
CA GLY A 147 9.15 12.59 -2.16
C GLY A 147 8.08 12.62 -1.07
N ALA A 148 8.10 13.71 -0.33
CA ALA A 148 7.09 13.96 0.70
C ALA A 148 6.93 15.47 0.95
N VAL A 149 5.74 15.86 1.37
CA VAL A 149 5.58 17.11 2.11
C VAL A 149 6.19 16.87 3.49
N ARG A 150 7.21 17.64 3.84
CA ARG A 150 7.92 17.43 5.10
C ARG A 150 7.09 17.93 6.28
N ASN A 151 7.19 17.21 7.38
CA ASN A 151 6.65 17.63 8.66
C ASN A 151 7.59 18.69 9.25
N HIS A 152 7.43 19.92 8.78
CA HIS A 152 8.26 21.07 9.11
C HIS A 152 7.83 21.80 10.38
N ASP A 153 6.74 21.37 10.99
CA ASP A 153 6.24 21.90 12.26
C ASP A 153 6.77 21.04 13.42
N PRO A 154 7.59 21.60 14.32
CA PRO A 154 8.16 20.86 15.45
C PRO A 154 7.11 20.24 16.37
N GLU A 155 5.95 20.91 16.57
CA GLU A 155 4.89 20.41 17.44
C GLU A 155 4.20 19.17 16.81
N ILE A 156 3.91 19.23 15.50
CA ILE A 156 3.35 18.10 14.77
C ILE A 156 4.36 16.94 14.74
N MET A 157 5.64 17.25 14.56
CA MET A 157 6.69 16.23 14.57
C MET A 157 6.76 15.52 15.92
N ILE A 158 6.77 16.24 17.04
CA ILE A 158 6.77 15.65 18.38
C ILE A 158 5.56 14.74 18.59
N LYS A 159 4.35 15.19 18.20
CA LYS A 159 3.12 14.38 18.30
C LYS A 159 3.21 13.10 17.45
N ALA A 160 3.77 13.18 16.25
CA ALA A 160 3.95 12.02 15.39
C ALA A 160 4.89 10.98 16.03
N PHE A 161 5.99 11.42 16.62
CA PHE A 161 6.93 10.56 17.32
C PHE A 161 6.38 10.02 18.64
N GLN A 162 5.52 10.76 19.31
CA GLN A 162 4.88 10.33 20.58
C GLN A 162 4.06 9.04 20.38
N LEU A 163 3.38 8.89 19.25
CA LEU A 163 2.62 7.68 18.93
C LEU A 163 3.50 6.41 18.87
N VAL A 164 4.76 6.56 18.46
CA VAL A 164 5.76 5.47 18.47
C VAL A 164 6.64 5.50 19.73
N ARG A 165 6.13 6.07 20.82
CA ARG A 165 6.76 6.12 22.16
C ARG A 165 8.10 6.85 22.22
N LEU A 166 8.34 7.78 21.31
CA LEU A 166 9.49 8.67 21.34
C LEU A 166 9.04 10.07 21.79
N GLY A 167 9.55 10.52 22.92
CA GLY A 167 9.24 11.84 23.45
C GLY A 167 10.05 12.96 22.77
N GLU A 168 9.75 14.19 23.16
CA GLU A 168 10.44 15.39 22.66
C GLU A 168 11.97 15.32 22.88
N ASP A 169 12.41 14.85 24.03
CA ASP A 169 13.83 14.71 24.34
C ASP A 169 14.52 13.66 23.46
N ASP A 170 13.81 12.59 23.11
CA ASP A 170 14.31 11.58 22.17
C ASP A 170 14.50 12.18 20.77
N VAL A 171 13.51 12.95 20.31
CA VAL A 171 13.58 13.63 19.00
C VAL A 171 14.74 14.61 18.97
N LYS A 172 14.88 15.46 19.98
CA LYS A 172 15.99 16.42 20.10
C LYS A 172 17.35 15.74 20.15
N LYS A 173 17.46 14.60 20.83
CA LYS A 173 18.70 13.86 20.96
C LYS A 173 19.07 13.06 19.70
N LYS A 174 18.06 12.43 19.07
CA LYS A 174 18.30 11.56 17.89
C LYS A 174 18.39 12.37 16.60
N PHE A 175 17.65 13.49 16.50
CA PHE A 175 17.56 14.30 15.28
C PHE A 175 17.78 15.80 15.54
N PRO A 176 18.89 16.19 16.23
CA PRO A 176 19.06 17.57 16.68
C PRO A 176 19.13 18.59 15.53
N ALA A 177 19.81 18.25 14.45
CA ALA A 177 19.95 19.16 13.32
C ALA A 177 18.60 19.48 12.66
N MET A 178 17.76 18.45 12.45
CA MET A 178 16.46 18.61 11.83
C MET A 178 15.49 19.34 12.75
N TYR A 179 15.42 18.95 14.01
CA TYR A 179 14.56 19.61 15.00
C TYR A 179 14.89 21.11 15.09
N ASN A 180 16.16 21.43 15.25
CA ASN A 180 16.60 22.82 15.33
C ASN A 180 16.28 23.61 14.06
N ALA A 181 16.51 23.02 12.87
CA ALA A 181 16.19 23.69 11.61
C ALA A 181 14.70 24.02 11.52
N PHE A 182 13.82 23.10 11.88
CA PHE A 182 12.37 23.34 11.85
C PHE A 182 11.90 24.36 12.89
N CYS A 183 12.60 24.51 14.02
CA CYS A 183 12.32 25.57 14.97
C CYS A 183 12.56 26.98 14.39
N TYR A 184 13.42 27.12 13.39
CA TYR A 184 13.63 28.38 12.65
C TYR A 184 12.65 28.56 11.49
N GLY A 185 11.93 27.53 11.13
CA GLY A 185 11.03 27.46 9.99
C GLY A 185 11.66 26.72 8.82
N ALA A 186 10.79 26.18 7.96
CA ALA A 186 11.16 25.55 6.71
C ALA A 186 10.39 26.21 5.56
N PRO A 187 10.96 26.23 4.33
CA PRO A 187 10.29 26.79 3.15
C PRO A 187 9.07 25.98 2.77
#